data_bedd466b14325eb381d8e5f64931c08e
#
_entry.id   bedd466b14325eb381d8e5f64931c08e
#
_cell.length_a   1.000
_cell.length_b   1.000
_cell.length_c   1.000
_cell.angle_alpha   90.00
_cell.angle_beta   90.00
_cell.angle_gamma   90.00
#
_symmetry.space_group_name_H-M   'P 1'
#
loop_
_entity.id
_entity.type
_entity.pdbx_description
1 polymer ?
#
loop_
_entity_poly.entity_id
_entity_poly.type
_entity_poly.pdbx_seq_one_letter_code
_entity_poly.pdbx_strand_id
1 'polypeptide(L)'
;MKKIEVDLVRTKVYNLLKEMILNHELKLGEKLNVRELSEKLGISFTPVRDALLQLATEGLVKVVPRVGFFVTDVDEKFIRETIETRIMMEVFCLENYFDKIAGSEELLEIKGEIDDVEKSAKREIFDDSDERLHKLFIRASGNELIISLYEKIWDRIDLVRHLNERYVVSNREHKELIERIISGDKEGAIEKLKEHLKNVEAETIKNLYTYERS
;
A
#
# COMPACT_ATOMS: atom_id res chain seq x y z
N MET A 1 33.07 -3.86 -11.23
CA MET A 1 31.98 -3.95 -12.23
C MET A 1 30.98 -5.07 -11.95
N LYS A 2 31.38 -6.33 -11.67
CA LYS A 2 30.42 -7.44 -11.37
C LYS A 2 29.44 -7.19 -10.21
N LYS A 3 29.82 -6.44 -9.19
CA LYS A 3 28.95 -6.20 -8.02
C LYS A 3 27.74 -5.30 -8.33
N ILE A 4 27.92 -4.30 -9.17
CA ILE A 4 26.82 -3.37 -9.59
C ILE A 4 25.80 -4.09 -10.46
N GLU A 5 26.20 -4.98 -11.36
CA GLU A 5 25.28 -5.76 -12.21
C GLU A 5 24.42 -6.74 -11.38
N VAL A 6 24.99 -7.35 -10.33
CA VAL A 6 24.25 -8.27 -9.44
C VAL A 6 23.22 -7.53 -8.62
N ASP A 7 23.55 -6.33 -8.09
CA ASP A 7 22.60 -5.50 -7.35
C ASP A 7 21.43 -5.02 -8.24
N LEU A 8 21.72 -4.72 -9.50
CA LEU A 8 20.69 -4.32 -10.47
C LEU A 8 19.72 -5.48 -10.80
N VAL A 9 20.23 -6.70 -10.97
CA VAL A 9 19.41 -7.89 -11.20
C VAL A 9 18.55 -8.19 -9.97
N ARG A 10 19.12 -8.13 -8.78
CA ARG A 10 18.39 -8.36 -7.53
C ARG A 10 17.23 -7.36 -7.37
N THR A 11 17.46 -6.07 -7.61
CA THR A 11 16.43 -5.03 -7.54
C THR A 11 15.32 -5.26 -8.56
N LYS A 12 15.66 -5.63 -9.80
CA LYS A 12 14.66 -5.95 -10.83
C LYS A 12 13.83 -7.17 -10.47
N VAL A 13 14.45 -8.22 -9.94
CA VAL A 13 13.73 -9.43 -9.50
C VAL A 13 12.79 -9.11 -8.33
N TYR A 14 13.27 -8.32 -7.36
CA TYR A 14 12.47 -7.86 -6.24
C TYR A 14 11.23 -7.11 -6.72
N ASN A 15 11.40 -6.07 -7.58
CA ASN A 15 10.27 -5.29 -8.09
C ASN A 15 9.28 -6.17 -8.86
N LEU A 16 9.78 -7.04 -9.73
CA LEU A 16 8.92 -7.94 -10.50
C LEU A 16 8.10 -8.89 -9.59
N LEU A 17 8.75 -9.51 -8.61
CA LEU A 17 8.04 -10.40 -7.68
C LEU A 17 7.04 -9.63 -6.81
N LYS A 18 7.37 -8.41 -6.41
CA LYS A 18 6.47 -7.52 -5.70
C LYS A 18 5.22 -7.21 -6.53
N GLU A 19 5.39 -6.78 -7.77
CA GLU A 19 4.28 -6.52 -8.71
C GLU A 19 3.42 -7.78 -8.92
N MET A 20 4.03 -8.96 -9.11
CA MET A 20 3.30 -10.22 -9.26
C MET A 20 2.46 -10.57 -8.03
N ILE A 21 2.93 -10.24 -6.82
CA ILE A 21 2.17 -10.44 -5.58
C ILE A 21 1.02 -9.45 -5.50
N LEU A 22 1.28 -8.16 -5.70
CA LEU A 22 0.28 -7.10 -5.60
C LEU A 22 -0.83 -7.25 -6.66
N ASN A 23 -0.48 -7.69 -7.87
CA ASN A 23 -1.43 -7.95 -8.95
C ASN A 23 -2.09 -9.34 -8.87
N HIS A 24 -1.86 -10.09 -7.80
CA HIS A 24 -2.40 -11.45 -7.58
C HIS A 24 -2.03 -12.48 -8.66
N GLU A 25 -0.97 -12.25 -9.44
CA GLU A 25 -0.38 -13.25 -10.34
C GLU A 25 0.26 -14.40 -9.53
N LEU A 26 0.79 -14.07 -8.34
CA LEU A 26 1.13 -15.02 -7.28
C LEU A 26 0.03 -14.91 -6.22
N LYS A 27 -0.70 -16.00 -6.01
CA LYS A 27 -1.90 -15.99 -5.16
C LYS A 27 -1.55 -15.85 -3.68
N LEU A 28 -2.43 -15.21 -2.92
CA LEU A 28 -2.31 -15.14 -1.46
C LEU A 28 -2.21 -16.55 -0.86
N GLY A 29 -1.29 -16.76 0.08
CA GLY A 29 -1.01 -18.07 0.67
C GLY A 29 -0.28 -19.05 -0.25
N GLU A 30 -0.02 -18.72 -1.52
CA GLU A 30 0.66 -19.60 -2.47
C GLU A 30 2.08 -19.93 -2.03
N LYS A 31 2.48 -21.19 -2.18
CA LYS A 31 3.85 -21.62 -1.96
C LYS A 31 4.74 -21.22 -3.13
N LEU A 32 5.79 -20.45 -2.83
CA LEU A 32 6.74 -19.96 -3.81
C LEU A 32 7.93 -20.93 -3.94
N ASN A 33 8.04 -21.56 -5.10
CA ASN A 33 9.17 -22.42 -5.42
C ASN A 33 10.28 -21.61 -6.07
N VAL A 34 11.37 -21.35 -5.31
CA VAL A 34 12.51 -20.55 -5.79
C VAL A 34 13.10 -21.09 -7.09
N ARG A 35 13.13 -22.41 -7.26
CA ARG A 35 13.70 -23.06 -8.44
C ARG A 35 12.83 -22.81 -9.68
N GLU A 36 11.52 -23.01 -9.55
CA GLU A 36 10.56 -22.76 -10.63
C GLU A 36 10.54 -21.28 -11.02
N LEU A 37 10.56 -20.37 -10.04
CA LEU A 37 10.66 -18.93 -10.30
C LEU A 37 11.98 -18.59 -11.03
N SER A 38 13.10 -19.20 -10.61
CA SER A 38 14.40 -19.00 -11.27
C SER A 38 14.38 -19.47 -12.73
N GLU A 39 13.81 -20.63 -12.98
CA GLU A 39 13.67 -21.20 -14.33
C GLU A 39 12.73 -20.32 -15.20
N LYS A 40 11.57 -19.92 -14.66
CA LYS A 40 10.58 -19.08 -15.35
C LYS A 40 11.14 -17.69 -15.71
N LEU A 41 11.95 -17.11 -14.83
CA LEU A 41 12.55 -15.80 -15.04
C LEU A 41 13.87 -15.84 -15.79
N GLY A 42 14.45 -17.01 -16.05
CA GLY A 42 15.76 -17.15 -16.69
C GLY A 42 16.91 -16.59 -15.84
N ILE A 43 16.79 -16.60 -14.53
CA ILE A 43 17.70 -15.99 -13.55
C ILE A 43 18.21 -17.07 -12.59
N SER A 44 19.43 -16.90 -12.05
CA SER A 44 19.98 -17.85 -11.09
C SER A 44 19.21 -17.84 -9.76
N PHE A 45 19.32 -18.93 -9.00
CA PHE A 45 18.63 -19.15 -7.73
C PHE A 45 18.86 -18.06 -6.68
N THR A 46 20.09 -17.55 -6.57
CA THR A 46 20.49 -16.61 -5.50
C THR A 46 19.71 -15.29 -5.52
N PRO A 47 19.65 -14.52 -6.63
CA PRO A 47 18.91 -13.25 -6.64
C PRO A 47 17.40 -13.43 -6.41
N VAL A 48 16.80 -14.54 -6.84
CA VAL A 48 15.39 -14.84 -6.56
C VAL A 48 15.17 -15.09 -5.08
N ARG A 49 16.04 -15.91 -4.46
CA ARG A 49 15.97 -16.18 -3.02
C ARG A 49 16.18 -14.89 -2.18
N ASP A 50 17.15 -14.07 -2.57
CA ASP A 50 17.44 -12.81 -1.88
C ASP A 50 16.26 -11.82 -1.98
N ALA A 51 15.63 -11.73 -3.15
CA ALA A 51 14.41 -10.93 -3.35
C ALA A 51 13.25 -11.42 -2.46
N LEU A 52 13.03 -12.74 -2.39
CA LEU A 52 12.00 -13.31 -1.52
C LEU A 52 12.29 -13.08 -0.03
N LEU A 53 13.55 -13.10 0.39
CA LEU A 53 13.93 -12.76 1.75
C LEU A 53 13.70 -11.28 2.05
N GLN A 54 13.95 -10.39 1.09
CA GLN A 54 13.64 -8.98 1.22
C GLN A 54 12.13 -8.76 1.35
N LEU A 55 11.32 -9.35 0.45
CA LEU A 55 9.86 -9.32 0.52
C LEU A 55 9.32 -9.88 1.84
N ALA A 56 10.04 -10.84 2.43
CA ALA A 56 9.68 -11.37 3.75
C ALA A 56 9.93 -10.38 4.89
N THR A 57 10.95 -9.51 4.80
CA THR A 57 11.16 -8.44 5.79
C THR A 57 10.11 -7.33 5.70
N GLU A 58 9.47 -7.18 4.54
CA GLU A 58 8.40 -6.22 4.24
C GLU A 58 7.00 -6.80 4.49
N GLY A 59 6.93 -8.11 4.80
CA GLY A 59 5.67 -8.78 5.14
C GLY A 59 4.84 -9.28 3.94
N LEU A 60 5.33 -9.13 2.70
CA LEU A 60 4.68 -9.66 1.49
C LEU A 60 4.88 -11.17 1.30
N VAL A 61 5.93 -11.71 1.90
CA VAL A 61 6.27 -13.13 1.85
C VAL A 61 6.46 -13.65 3.27
N LYS A 62 5.98 -14.86 3.53
CA LYS A 62 6.17 -15.58 4.79
C LYS A 62 7.22 -16.68 4.61
N VAL A 63 8.23 -16.67 5.45
CA VAL A 63 9.23 -17.77 5.50
C VAL A 63 8.78 -18.80 6.52
N VAL A 64 8.53 -20.03 6.06
CA VAL A 64 8.24 -21.16 6.95
C VAL A 64 9.52 -22.03 7.05
N PRO A 65 10.16 -22.10 8.23
CA PRO A 65 11.40 -22.84 8.40
C PRO A 65 11.28 -24.27 7.89
N ARG A 66 12.26 -24.71 7.10
CA ARG A 66 12.34 -26.06 6.46
C ARG A 66 11.27 -26.39 5.43
N VAL A 67 10.31 -25.49 5.18
CA VAL A 67 9.20 -25.70 4.22
C VAL A 67 9.37 -24.80 2.99
N GLY A 68 9.73 -23.53 3.17
CA GLY A 68 9.96 -22.60 2.06
C GLY A 68 9.32 -21.23 2.25
N PHE A 69 9.08 -20.59 1.13
CA PHE A 69 8.46 -19.26 1.02
C PHE A 69 7.00 -19.40 0.63
N PHE A 70 6.18 -18.51 1.14
CA PHE A 70 4.76 -18.40 0.81
C PHE A 70 4.41 -16.93 0.62
N VAL A 71 3.53 -16.61 -0.32
CA VAL A 71 2.90 -15.29 -0.36
C VAL A 71 2.15 -15.08 0.95
N THR A 72 2.21 -13.88 1.52
CA THR A 72 1.48 -13.59 2.74
C THR A 72 -0.01 -13.80 2.51
N ASP A 73 -0.62 -14.55 3.40
CA ASP A 73 -2.06 -14.73 3.43
C ASP A 73 -2.71 -13.52 4.10
N VAL A 74 -3.79 -13.02 3.50
CA VAL A 74 -4.53 -11.86 4.01
C VAL A 74 -5.86 -12.36 4.55
N ASP A 75 -5.97 -12.41 5.85
CA ASP A 75 -7.22 -12.69 6.55
C ASP A 75 -7.88 -11.42 7.09
N GLU A 76 -9.08 -11.55 7.65
CA GLU A 76 -9.80 -10.44 8.26
C GLU A 76 -8.99 -9.75 9.37
N LYS A 77 -8.23 -10.51 10.15
CA LYS A 77 -7.37 -9.97 11.20
C LYS A 77 -6.26 -9.11 10.61
N PHE A 78 -5.62 -9.58 9.53
CA PHE A 78 -4.60 -8.83 8.83
C PHE A 78 -5.13 -7.47 8.35
N ILE A 79 -6.33 -7.44 7.75
CA ILE A 79 -6.97 -6.22 7.26
C ILE A 79 -7.25 -5.27 8.42
N ARG A 80 -7.90 -5.75 9.50
CA ARG A 80 -8.24 -4.93 10.68
C ARG A 80 -7.01 -4.31 11.34
N GLU A 81 -5.97 -5.11 11.61
CA GLU A 81 -4.73 -4.61 12.21
C GLU A 81 -4.05 -3.56 11.33
N THR A 82 -4.09 -3.74 10.00
CA THR A 82 -3.52 -2.77 9.04
C THR A 82 -4.28 -1.45 9.10
N ILE A 83 -5.61 -1.49 9.04
CA ILE A 83 -6.44 -0.27 9.07
C ILE A 83 -6.39 0.43 10.43
N GLU A 84 -6.39 -0.31 11.53
CA GLU A 84 -6.22 0.28 12.87
C GLU A 84 -4.88 1.02 12.99
N THR A 85 -3.80 0.45 12.46
CA THR A 85 -2.49 1.09 12.44
C THR A 85 -2.49 2.35 11.58
N ARG A 86 -3.14 2.34 10.42
CA ARG A 86 -3.33 3.52 9.57
C ARG A 86 -4.09 4.62 10.31
N ILE A 87 -5.23 4.27 10.93
CA ILE A 87 -6.03 5.23 11.71
C ILE A 87 -5.17 5.87 12.80
N MET A 88 -4.43 5.06 13.57
CA MET A 88 -3.57 5.55 14.64
C MET A 88 -2.52 6.55 14.12
N MET A 89 -1.85 6.25 13.02
CA MET A 89 -0.75 7.06 12.52
C MET A 89 -1.24 8.27 11.68
N GLU A 90 -2.14 8.03 10.73
CA GLU A 90 -2.61 9.06 9.78
C GLU A 90 -3.50 10.10 10.46
N VAL A 91 -4.43 9.66 11.33
CA VAL A 91 -5.28 10.58 12.07
C VAL A 91 -4.47 11.40 13.06
N PHE A 92 -3.52 10.77 13.78
CA PHE A 92 -2.60 11.51 14.66
C PHE A 92 -1.83 12.58 13.90
N CYS A 93 -1.31 12.26 12.71
CA CYS A 93 -0.57 13.24 11.91
C CYS A 93 -1.48 14.34 11.36
N LEU A 94 -2.67 13.99 10.84
CA LEU A 94 -3.64 14.99 10.37
C LEU A 94 -4.08 15.93 11.49
N GLU A 95 -4.33 15.41 12.69
CA GLU A 95 -4.74 16.20 13.85
C GLU A 95 -3.65 17.17 14.32
N ASN A 96 -2.40 16.72 14.40
CA ASN A 96 -1.32 17.50 15.00
C ASN A 96 -0.55 18.39 14.02
N TYR A 97 -0.64 18.10 12.71
CA TYR A 97 0.09 18.82 11.67
C TYR A 97 -0.84 19.41 10.59
N PHE A 98 -2.11 19.65 10.93
CA PHE A 98 -3.15 20.08 10.02
C PHE A 98 -2.76 21.30 9.17
N ASP A 99 -2.25 22.37 9.79
CA ASP A 99 -1.88 23.61 9.09
C ASP A 99 -0.74 23.37 8.07
N LYS A 100 0.19 22.49 8.37
CA LYS A 100 1.24 22.09 7.43
C LYS A 100 0.68 21.36 6.23
N ILE A 101 -0.28 20.45 6.45
CA ILE A 101 -0.94 19.68 5.41
C ILE A 101 -1.77 20.62 4.54
N ALA A 102 -2.59 21.48 5.15
CA ALA A 102 -3.45 22.44 4.47
C ALA A 102 -2.67 23.46 3.63
N GLY A 103 -1.47 23.86 4.08
CA GLY A 103 -0.58 24.77 3.36
C GLY A 103 0.37 24.12 2.36
N SER A 104 0.26 22.81 2.12
CA SER A 104 1.16 22.07 1.22
C SER A 104 0.78 22.29 -0.25
N GLU A 105 1.75 22.63 -1.09
CA GLU A 105 1.59 22.65 -2.55
C GLU A 105 1.25 21.25 -3.09
N GLU A 106 1.84 20.21 -2.50
CA GLU A 106 1.57 18.81 -2.87
C GLU A 106 0.09 18.44 -2.69
N LEU A 107 -0.60 18.98 -1.68
CA LEU A 107 -2.05 18.75 -1.50
C LEU A 107 -2.87 19.26 -2.69
N LEU A 108 -2.48 20.41 -3.27
CA LEU A 108 -3.14 20.99 -4.44
C LEU A 108 -2.86 20.17 -5.71
N GLU A 109 -1.65 19.65 -5.86
CA GLU A 109 -1.32 18.74 -6.96
C GLU A 109 -2.16 17.44 -6.88
N ILE A 110 -2.20 16.81 -5.70
CA ILE A 110 -3.01 15.60 -5.45
C ILE A 110 -4.49 15.86 -5.75
N LYS A 111 -5.01 17.05 -5.36
CA LYS A 111 -6.38 17.44 -5.69
C LYS A 111 -6.63 17.45 -7.19
N GLY A 112 -5.68 17.97 -7.97
CA GLY A 112 -5.75 17.97 -9.44
C GLY A 112 -5.81 16.56 -10.02
N GLU A 113 -4.99 15.64 -9.51
CA GLU A 113 -4.98 14.22 -9.91
C GLU A 113 -6.30 13.52 -9.58
N ILE A 114 -6.87 13.76 -8.39
CA ILE A 114 -8.16 13.23 -7.97
C ILE A 114 -9.30 13.72 -8.89
N ASP A 115 -9.28 15.00 -9.30
CA ASP A 115 -10.24 15.55 -10.26
C ASP A 115 -10.07 14.87 -11.66
N ASP A 116 -8.86 14.48 -12.04
CA ASP A 116 -8.58 13.77 -13.29
C ASP A 116 -9.00 12.29 -13.24
N VAL A 117 -8.90 11.62 -12.09
CA VAL A 117 -9.48 10.27 -11.88
C VAL A 117 -10.99 10.31 -12.08
N GLU A 118 -11.67 11.33 -11.55
CA GLU A 118 -13.13 11.47 -11.69
C GLU A 118 -13.56 11.57 -13.17
N LYS A 119 -12.74 12.23 -14.02
CA LYS A 119 -13.00 12.39 -15.46
C LYS A 119 -12.63 11.17 -16.29
N SER A 120 -11.52 10.50 -15.95
CA SER A 120 -10.91 9.45 -16.79
C SER A 120 -11.19 8.04 -16.31
N ALA A 121 -11.55 7.86 -15.02
CA ALA A 121 -11.70 6.58 -14.33
C ALA A 121 -10.45 5.67 -14.46
N LYS A 122 -9.24 6.28 -14.53
CA LYS A 122 -7.98 5.54 -14.62
C LYS A 122 -7.49 5.14 -13.24
N ARG A 123 -7.39 3.84 -13.01
CA ARG A 123 -6.94 3.29 -11.73
C ARG A 123 -5.49 3.68 -11.40
N GLU A 124 -4.61 3.71 -12.40
CA GLU A 124 -3.20 4.06 -12.21
C GLU A 124 -3.03 5.48 -11.61
N ILE A 125 -3.83 6.46 -12.05
CA ILE A 125 -3.81 7.82 -11.48
C ILE A 125 -4.34 7.81 -10.04
N PHE A 126 -5.38 7.00 -9.78
CA PHE A 126 -5.91 6.84 -8.43
C PHE A 126 -4.86 6.24 -7.50
N ASP A 127 -4.19 5.16 -7.90
CA ASP A 127 -3.22 4.46 -7.04
C ASP A 127 -2.07 5.39 -6.63
N ASP A 128 -1.59 6.25 -7.53
CA ASP A 128 -0.54 7.24 -7.24
C ASP A 128 -1.06 8.35 -6.31
N SER A 129 -2.21 8.95 -6.61
CA SER A 129 -2.79 10.03 -5.81
C SER A 129 -3.19 9.57 -4.40
N ASP A 130 -3.71 8.35 -4.27
CA ASP A 130 -4.05 7.73 -2.97
C ASP A 130 -2.80 7.55 -2.11
N GLU A 131 -1.74 6.95 -2.66
CA GLU A 131 -0.47 6.77 -1.97
C GLU A 131 0.11 8.11 -1.51
N ARG A 132 0.17 9.09 -2.40
CA ARG A 132 0.70 10.44 -2.13
C ARG A 132 -0.09 11.15 -1.02
N LEU A 133 -1.42 11.06 -1.04
CA LEU A 133 -2.29 11.70 -0.05
C LEU A 133 -2.01 11.13 1.36
N HIS A 134 -2.04 9.83 1.51
CA HIS A 134 -1.83 9.21 2.82
C HIS A 134 -0.40 9.39 3.33
N LYS A 135 0.61 9.31 2.46
CA LYS A 135 2.01 9.61 2.81
C LYS A 135 2.26 11.08 3.13
N LEU A 136 1.49 12.02 2.52
CA LEU A 136 1.57 13.45 2.86
C LEU A 136 1.26 13.70 4.33
N PHE A 137 0.21 13.06 4.87
CA PHE A 137 -0.12 13.21 6.30
C PHE A 137 1.05 12.80 7.19
N ILE A 138 1.67 11.69 6.89
CA ILE A 138 2.82 11.17 7.65
C ILE A 138 4.04 12.07 7.54
N ARG A 139 4.39 12.52 6.32
CA ARG A 139 5.55 13.40 6.07
C ARG A 139 5.40 14.76 6.72
N ALA A 140 4.17 15.28 6.83
CA ALA A 140 3.89 16.54 7.50
C ALA A 140 4.35 16.55 8.97
N SER A 141 4.44 15.39 9.62
CA SER A 141 4.95 15.27 10.97
C SER A 141 6.42 15.72 11.10
N GLY A 142 7.23 15.53 10.05
CA GLY A 142 8.69 15.72 10.11
C GLY A 142 9.38 14.79 11.11
N ASN A 143 8.68 13.79 11.63
CA ASN A 143 9.22 12.82 12.57
C ASN A 143 9.75 11.61 11.81
N GLU A 144 11.08 11.53 11.67
CA GLU A 144 11.78 10.47 10.93
C GLU A 144 11.39 9.06 11.40
N LEU A 145 11.09 8.89 12.70
CA LEU A 145 10.70 7.58 13.22
C LEU A 145 9.30 7.21 12.75
N ILE A 146 8.33 8.13 12.80
CA ILE A 146 6.96 7.91 12.30
C ILE A 146 7.02 7.59 10.80
N ILE A 147 7.75 8.40 10.02
CA ILE A 147 7.91 8.20 8.58
C ILE A 147 8.51 6.81 8.29
N SER A 148 9.62 6.46 8.95
CA SER A 148 10.28 5.16 8.75
C SER A 148 9.38 3.96 9.15
N LEU A 149 8.58 4.08 10.21
CA LEU A 149 7.64 3.03 10.61
C LEU A 149 6.51 2.87 9.60
N TYR A 150 5.96 3.97 9.09
CA TYR A 150 4.90 3.93 8.10
C TYR A 150 5.36 3.32 6.78
N GLU A 151 6.57 3.68 6.32
CA GLU A 151 7.17 3.07 5.13
C GLU A 151 7.38 1.56 5.26
N LYS A 152 7.74 1.08 6.45
CA LYS A 152 7.90 -0.37 6.70
C LYS A 152 6.59 -1.15 6.65
N ILE A 153 5.46 -0.51 6.95
CA ILE A 153 4.15 -1.14 6.85
C ILE A 153 3.45 -0.85 5.52
N TRP A 154 4.07 -0.01 4.66
CA TRP A 154 3.43 0.41 3.41
C TRP A 154 3.06 -0.77 2.52
N ASP A 155 3.94 -1.76 2.37
CA ASP A 155 3.66 -2.94 1.54
C ASP A 155 2.47 -3.77 2.06
N ARG A 156 2.29 -3.78 3.39
CA ARG A 156 1.10 -4.38 4.01
C ARG A 156 -0.17 -3.55 3.72
N ILE A 157 -0.06 -2.23 3.72
CA ILE A 157 -1.15 -1.32 3.33
C ILE A 157 -1.49 -1.54 1.86
N ASP A 158 -0.49 -1.64 1.01
CA ASP A 158 -0.62 -1.80 -0.42
C ASP A 158 -1.30 -3.13 -0.80
N LEU A 159 -0.99 -4.23 -0.10
CA LEU A 159 -1.74 -5.49 -0.22
C LEU A 159 -3.25 -5.31 0.05
N VAL A 160 -3.61 -4.60 1.13
CA VAL A 160 -5.02 -4.33 1.46
C VAL A 160 -5.69 -3.45 0.40
N ARG A 161 -4.97 -2.46 -0.14
CA ARG A 161 -5.46 -1.57 -1.20
C ARG A 161 -5.77 -2.36 -2.48
N HIS A 162 -4.91 -3.29 -2.89
CA HIS A 162 -5.10 -4.09 -4.11
C HIS A 162 -6.24 -5.09 -4.02
N LEU A 163 -6.66 -5.49 -2.82
CA LEU A 163 -7.87 -6.29 -2.60
C LEU A 163 -9.16 -5.46 -2.70
N ASN A 164 -9.03 -4.14 -2.81
CA ASN A 164 -10.18 -3.24 -2.82
C ASN A 164 -10.44 -2.71 -4.23
N GLU A 165 -11.63 -3.01 -4.77
CA GLU A 165 -12.05 -2.59 -6.12
C GLU A 165 -12.82 -1.25 -6.13
N ARG A 166 -13.02 -0.61 -4.96
CA ARG A 166 -13.86 0.59 -4.82
C ARG A 166 -13.15 1.92 -5.13
N TYR A 167 -12.09 1.92 -5.95
CA TYR A 167 -11.24 3.10 -6.19
C TYR A 167 -12.03 4.36 -6.61
N VAL A 168 -13.12 4.23 -7.37
CA VAL A 168 -13.97 5.39 -7.75
C VAL A 168 -14.67 6.00 -6.54
N VAL A 169 -15.13 5.16 -5.60
CA VAL A 169 -15.76 5.62 -4.35
C VAL A 169 -14.72 6.24 -3.42
N SER A 170 -13.58 5.58 -3.27
CA SER A 170 -12.44 6.09 -2.48
C SER A 170 -11.95 7.43 -3.01
N ASN A 171 -11.89 7.60 -4.34
CA ASN A 171 -11.51 8.88 -4.94
C ASN A 171 -12.45 10.03 -4.56
N ARG A 172 -13.78 9.78 -4.49
CA ARG A 172 -14.74 10.77 -4.01
C ARG A 172 -14.56 11.10 -2.53
N GLU A 173 -14.30 10.08 -1.72
CA GLU A 173 -14.01 10.26 -0.29
C GLU A 173 -12.73 11.09 -0.08
N HIS A 174 -11.68 10.87 -0.89
CA HIS A 174 -10.46 11.68 -0.88
C HIS A 174 -10.72 13.13 -1.30
N LYS A 175 -11.55 13.34 -2.33
CA LYS A 175 -11.96 14.69 -2.75
C LYS A 175 -12.63 15.45 -1.61
N GLU A 176 -13.62 14.84 -0.95
CA GLU A 176 -14.31 15.44 0.19
C GLU A 176 -13.36 15.72 1.36
N LEU A 177 -12.41 14.79 1.64
CA LEU A 177 -11.39 14.97 2.66
C LEU A 177 -10.49 16.17 2.36
N ILE A 178 -9.99 16.29 1.13
CA ILE A 178 -9.13 17.40 0.71
C ILE A 178 -9.88 18.73 0.73
N GLU A 179 -11.14 18.76 0.31
CA GLU A 179 -11.99 19.97 0.37
C GLU A 179 -12.16 20.46 1.82
N ARG A 180 -12.36 19.55 2.78
CA ARG A 180 -12.41 19.90 4.21
C ARG A 180 -11.06 20.43 4.71
N ILE A 181 -9.95 19.82 4.31
CA ILE A 181 -8.60 20.30 4.69
C ILE A 181 -8.37 21.72 4.15
N ILE A 182 -8.68 21.97 2.88
CA ILE A 182 -8.48 23.28 2.24
C ILE A 182 -9.41 24.36 2.84
N SER A 183 -10.63 23.98 3.24
CA SER A 183 -11.57 24.93 3.88
C SER A 183 -11.24 25.20 5.35
N GLY A 184 -10.27 24.52 5.95
CA GLY A 184 -9.90 24.65 7.36
C GLY A 184 -10.82 23.89 8.33
N ASP A 185 -11.70 23.02 7.82
CA ASP A 185 -12.57 22.15 8.62
C ASP A 185 -11.78 20.97 9.17
N LYS A 186 -10.99 21.21 10.21
CA LYS A 186 -10.10 20.21 10.82
C LYS A 186 -10.86 19.01 11.39
N GLU A 187 -11.90 19.27 12.18
CA GLU A 187 -12.71 18.21 12.79
C GLU A 187 -13.39 17.35 11.73
N GLY A 188 -14.00 17.98 10.72
CA GLY A 188 -14.62 17.27 9.63
C GLY A 188 -13.63 16.48 8.77
N ALA A 189 -12.41 16.99 8.56
CA ALA A 189 -11.36 16.25 7.86
C ALA A 189 -10.93 15.00 8.62
N ILE A 190 -10.76 15.08 9.95
CA ILE A 190 -10.42 13.96 10.81
C ILE A 190 -11.53 12.88 10.78
N GLU A 191 -12.79 13.29 10.91
CA GLU A 191 -13.93 12.37 10.82
C GLU A 191 -13.99 11.69 9.45
N LYS A 192 -13.81 12.46 8.37
CA LYS A 192 -13.82 11.92 7.01
C LYS A 192 -12.70 10.94 6.75
N LEU A 193 -11.48 11.17 7.26
CA LEU A 193 -10.38 10.21 7.15
C LEU A 193 -10.68 8.91 7.88
N LYS A 194 -11.24 8.99 9.10
CA LYS A 194 -11.66 7.80 9.87
C LYS A 194 -12.75 7.02 9.14
N GLU A 195 -13.76 7.72 8.62
CA GLU A 195 -14.84 7.11 7.84
C GLU A 195 -14.30 6.40 6.61
N HIS A 196 -13.45 7.08 5.82
CA HIS A 196 -12.81 6.51 4.64
C HIS A 196 -12.07 5.21 4.97
N LEU A 197 -11.18 5.21 5.97
CA LEU A 197 -10.42 4.03 6.35
C LEU A 197 -11.31 2.89 6.84
N LYS A 198 -12.39 3.18 7.57
CA LYS A 198 -13.37 2.17 7.99
C LYS A 198 -14.19 1.61 6.81
N ASN A 199 -14.50 2.43 5.82
CA ASN A 199 -15.16 1.97 4.60
C ASN A 199 -14.24 1.06 3.78
N VAL A 200 -12.93 1.39 3.70
CA VAL A 200 -11.91 0.52 3.08
C VAL A 200 -11.84 -0.83 3.81
N GLU A 201 -11.80 -0.83 5.15
CA GLU A 201 -11.81 -2.06 5.96
C GLU A 201 -13.00 -2.96 5.62
N ALA A 202 -14.21 -2.40 5.72
CA ALA A 202 -15.45 -3.15 5.55
C ALA A 202 -15.58 -3.76 4.15
N GLU A 203 -15.25 -3.00 3.11
CA GLU A 203 -15.35 -3.48 1.73
C GLU A 203 -14.26 -4.49 1.40
N THR A 204 -13.03 -4.30 1.90
CA THR A 204 -11.94 -5.26 1.68
C THR A 204 -12.26 -6.61 2.35
N ILE A 205 -12.81 -6.60 3.57
CA ILE A 205 -13.25 -7.84 4.24
C ILE A 205 -14.36 -8.53 3.43
N LYS A 206 -15.33 -7.78 2.93
CA LYS A 206 -16.41 -8.32 2.09
C LYS A 206 -15.86 -8.96 0.80
N ASN A 207 -14.90 -8.31 0.14
CA ASN A 207 -14.26 -8.82 -1.06
C ASN A 207 -13.47 -10.10 -0.78
N LEU A 208 -12.76 -10.19 0.36
CA LEU A 208 -12.02 -11.37 0.77
C LEU A 208 -12.90 -12.62 0.76
N TYR A 209 -14.10 -12.55 1.35
CA TYR A 209 -15.07 -13.67 1.36
C TYR A 209 -15.66 -14.01 -0.02
N THR A 210 -15.57 -13.10 -0.97
CA THR A 210 -16.00 -13.35 -2.35
C THR A 210 -14.92 -14.09 -3.15
N TYR A 211 -13.64 -13.75 -2.91
CA TYR A 211 -12.48 -14.43 -3.51
C TYR A 211 -12.33 -15.89 -3.06
N GLU A 212 -12.61 -16.20 -1.78
CA GLU A 212 -12.53 -17.57 -1.26
C GLU A 212 -13.61 -18.51 -1.82
N ARG A 213 -14.64 -17.98 -2.47
CA ARG A 213 -15.77 -18.74 -3.05
C ARG A 213 -15.68 -18.93 -4.56
N SER A 214 -14.68 -18.34 -5.23
CA SER A 214 -14.41 -18.43 -6.67
C SER A 214 -13.21 -19.33 -6.97
#